data_a34d08d14dfcc24a4db8986490a1f117
#
_entry.id   a34d08d14dfcc24a4db8986490a1f117
#
_cell.length_a   1.000
_cell.length_b   1.000
_cell.length_c   1.000
_cell.angle_alpha   90.00
_cell.angle_beta   90.00
_cell.angle_gamma   90.00
#
_symmetry.space_group_name_H-M   'P 1'
#
loop_
_entity.id
_entity.type
_entity.pdbx_description
1 polymer ?
#
loop_
_entity_poly.entity_id
_entity_poly.type
_entity_poly.pdbx_seq_one_letter_code
_entity_poly.pdbx_strand_id
1 'polypeptide(L)'
;MKVTAELKKRIVALDRCYRSTWDTHTIGHVVRLSHTTVAKILREFRGPRPKRAKQPHTRRTKFLRRDVMWSSDFVRVGWGWLLLVTMDEHSGYILGWDLVRSEQAMAVVEHAESILARMGRAPLVWKYDHGSAFTSDVFQGLLDDCKIVPYPIAPHSPWVNGRKERDNQEVHNWLIPLEGLEVSREQLDREIDEGMLIRNFVKPRACLGFRKSAEVYFSEDAALDADDEVRGWFAQSLCDAKWELGAPNPDEVYEIKKSGERLHRKAVRLALQKEGLYEEWDVAAQEGLEDGPSEAEVVNRTSAENVSI
;
A
#
# COMPACT_ATOMS: atom_id res chain seq x y z
N MET A 1 -5.70 -11.63 31.17
CA MET A 1 -6.83 -12.56 30.80
C MET A 1 -6.25 -13.96 30.59
N LYS A 2 -6.81 -15.01 31.25
CA LYS A 2 -6.36 -16.40 31.04
C LYS A 2 -6.82 -16.87 29.65
N VAL A 3 -5.89 -17.49 28.91
CA VAL A 3 -6.21 -18.08 27.58
C VAL A 3 -6.94 -19.39 27.83
N THR A 4 -8.24 -19.42 27.51
CA THR A 4 -9.07 -20.62 27.61
C THR A 4 -8.92 -21.52 26.39
N ALA A 5 -9.30 -22.81 26.50
CA ALA A 5 -9.30 -23.73 25.36
C ALA A 5 -10.22 -23.25 24.23
N GLU A 6 -11.36 -22.66 24.59
CA GLU A 6 -12.31 -22.09 23.62
C GLU A 6 -11.72 -20.92 22.85
N LEU A 7 -10.99 -20.04 23.53
CA LEU A 7 -10.31 -18.91 22.91
C LEU A 7 -9.20 -19.38 21.95
N LYS A 8 -8.46 -20.44 22.29
CA LYS A 8 -7.48 -21.09 21.39
C LYS A 8 -8.18 -21.62 20.13
N LYS A 9 -9.31 -22.33 20.27
CA LYS A 9 -10.10 -22.82 19.13
C LYS A 9 -10.56 -21.67 18.23
N ARG A 10 -11.07 -20.58 18.82
CA ARG A 10 -11.49 -19.39 18.07
C ARG A 10 -10.36 -18.76 17.26
N ILE A 11 -9.15 -18.65 17.83
CA ILE A 11 -7.96 -18.12 17.13
C ILE A 11 -7.63 -18.99 15.93
N VAL A 12 -7.61 -20.31 16.09
CA VAL A 12 -7.34 -21.27 15.00
C VAL A 12 -8.43 -21.24 13.94
N ALA A 13 -9.70 -21.11 14.36
CA ALA A 13 -10.82 -21.01 13.43
C ALA A 13 -10.74 -19.73 12.58
N LEU A 14 -10.42 -18.57 13.18
CA LEU A 14 -10.19 -17.33 12.44
C LEU A 14 -9.05 -17.49 11.43
N ASP A 15 -7.94 -18.07 11.86
CA ASP A 15 -6.79 -18.29 11.00
C ASP A 15 -7.11 -19.16 9.79
N ARG A 16 -7.87 -20.24 9.99
CA ARG A 16 -8.31 -21.14 8.93
C ARG A 16 -9.34 -20.49 8.02
N CYS A 17 -10.33 -19.81 8.59
CA CYS A 17 -11.40 -19.14 7.87
C CYS A 17 -10.84 -18.11 6.87
N TYR A 18 -9.85 -17.33 7.32
CA TYR A 18 -9.20 -16.33 6.47
C TYR A 18 -7.89 -16.84 5.85
N ARG A 19 -7.73 -18.14 5.68
CA ARG A 19 -6.64 -18.80 4.94
C ARG A 19 -5.24 -18.26 5.32
N SER A 20 -5.04 -17.98 6.60
CA SER A 20 -3.78 -17.42 7.15
C SER A 20 -3.35 -16.07 6.54
N THR A 21 -4.25 -15.35 5.86
CA THR A 21 -3.99 -13.99 5.35
C THR A 21 -3.99 -12.92 6.45
N TRP A 22 -4.62 -13.22 7.61
CA TRP A 22 -4.60 -12.32 8.75
C TRP A 22 -3.32 -12.51 9.56
N ASP A 23 -2.66 -11.39 9.88
CA ASP A 23 -1.50 -11.41 10.76
C ASP A 23 -1.90 -11.53 12.25
N THR A 24 -0.90 -11.77 13.09
CA THR A 24 -1.13 -11.96 14.54
C THR A 24 -1.61 -10.70 15.24
N HIS A 25 -1.33 -9.49 14.73
CA HIS A 25 -1.83 -8.22 15.26
C HIS A 25 -3.32 -8.08 14.98
N THR A 26 -3.74 -8.37 13.75
CA THR A 26 -5.15 -8.35 13.33
C THR A 26 -5.99 -9.34 14.13
N ILE A 27 -5.53 -10.61 14.24
CA ILE A 27 -6.22 -11.62 15.05
C ILE A 27 -6.24 -11.20 16.52
N GLY A 28 -5.11 -10.71 17.03
CA GLY A 28 -4.99 -10.24 18.42
C GLY A 28 -5.98 -9.14 18.76
N HIS A 29 -6.15 -8.16 17.86
CA HIS A 29 -7.13 -7.10 17.99
C HIS A 29 -8.56 -7.66 18.11
N VAL A 30 -8.95 -8.56 17.21
CA VAL A 30 -10.30 -9.17 17.17
C VAL A 30 -10.60 -10.00 18.40
N VAL A 31 -9.62 -10.75 18.91
CA VAL A 31 -9.79 -11.61 20.09
C VAL A 31 -9.38 -10.95 21.40
N ARG A 32 -8.94 -9.70 21.38
CA ARG A 32 -8.45 -8.90 22.52
C ARG A 32 -7.30 -9.56 23.28
N LEU A 33 -6.32 -10.07 22.51
CA LEU A 33 -5.07 -10.64 23.04
C LEU A 33 -3.86 -9.97 22.41
N SER A 34 -2.71 -10.05 23.10
CA SER A 34 -1.45 -9.60 22.52
C SER A 34 -1.08 -10.44 21.29
N HIS A 35 -0.48 -9.81 20.28
CA HIS A 35 -0.01 -10.51 19.08
C HIS A 35 1.00 -11.63 19.42
N THR A 36 1.80 -11.47 20.47
CA THR A 36 2.74 -12.47 20.93
C THR A 36 2.05 -13.73 21.47
N THR A 37 0.95 -13.56 22.19
CA THR A 37 0.10 -14.67 22.66
C THR A 37 -0.54 -15.41 21.49
N VAL A 38 -1.09 -14.67 20.53
CA VAL A 38 -1.65 -15.25 19.30
C VAL A 38 -0.59 -16.00 18.50
N ALA A 39 0.59 -15.41 18.33
CA ALA A 39 1.71 -16.05 17.63
C ALA A 39 2.14 -17.36 18.30
N LYS A 40 2.16 -17.41 19.64
CA LYS A 40 2.46 -18.64 20.40
C LYS A 40 1.42 -19.72 20.12
N ILE A 41 0.12 -19.38 20.18
CA ILE A 41 -0.97 -20.32 19.93
C ILE A 41 -0.89 -20.85 18.49
N LEU A 42 -0.78 -19.96 17.51
CA LEU A 42 -0.74 -20.36 16.10
C LEU A 42 0.50 -21.22 15.77
N ARG A 43 1.64 -21.00 16.44
CA ARG A 43 2.84 -21.82 16.26
C ARG A 43 2.62 -23.28 16.67
N GLU A 44 1.79 -23.52 17.69
CA GLU A 44 1.43 -24.88 18.13
C GLU A 44 0.67 -25.64 17.01
N PHE A 45 -0.03 -24.94 16.11
CA PHE A 45 -0.87 -25.54 15.07
C PHE A 45 -0.25 -25.50 13.68
N ARG A 46 0.49 -24.41 13.34
CA ARG A 46 1.08 -24.22 12.01
C ARG A 46 2.49 -24.79 11.86
N GLY A 47 3.13 -25.16 13.00
CA GLY A 47 4.56 -25.44 13.02
C GLY A 47 5.44 -24.18 12.92
N PRO A 48 6.77 -24.35 12.97
CA PRO A 48 7.70 -23.24 12.88
C PRO A 48 7.71 -22.64 11.46
N ARG A 49 7.50 -21.32 11.37
CA ARG A 49 7.71 -20.60 10.12
C ARG A 49 9.21 -20.46 9.82
N PRO A 50 9.65 -20.61 8.56
CA PRO A 50 11.04 -20.32 8.21
C PRO A 50 11.36 -18.87 8.59
N LYS A 51 12.52 -18.66 9.23
CA LYS A 51 13.01 -17.31 9.55
C LYS A 51 13.34 -16.61 8.23
N ARG A 52 12.54 -15.61 7.86
CA ARG A 52 12.92 -14.70 6.78
C ARG A 52 14.02 -13.78 7.30
N ALA A 53 15.08 -13.59 6.50
CA ALA A 53 16.08 -12.56 6.77
C ALA A 53 15.34 -11.20 6.83
N LYS A 54 15.47 -10.49 7.96
CA LYS A 54 14.99 -9.12 8.07
C LYS A 54 15.86 -8.26 7.17
N GLN A 55 15.30 -7.78 6.05
CA GLN A 55 15.92 -6.65 5.36
C GLN A 55 15.59 -5.40 6.17
N PRO A 56 16.59 -4.59 6.55
CA PRO A 56 16.34 -3.35 7.24
C PRO A 56 15.64 -2.37 6.28
N HIS A 57 14.33 -2.18 6.48
CA HIS A 57 13.62 -1.09 5.83
C HIS A 57 13.93 0.17 6.62
N THR A 58 14.81 1.01 6.09
CA THR A 58 15.20 2.26 6.74
C THR A 58 14.20 3.38 6.54
N ARG A 59 13.34 3.28 5.51
CA ARG A 59 12.38 4.33 5.17
C ARG A 59 10.95 3.84 5.20
N ARG A 60 10.08 4.64 5.80
CA ARG A 60 8.63 4.47 5.76
C ARG A 60 7.99 5.64 5.02
N THR A 61 6.87 5.36 4.36
CA THR A 61 6.10 6.33 3.57
C THR A 61 4.64 6.24 3.95
N LYS A 62 3.94 7.38 3.92
CA LYS A 62 2.52 7.46 4.20
C LYS A 62 1.88 8.50 3.30
N PHE A 63 0.83 8.12 2.59
CA PHE A 63 -0.06 9.04 1.90
C PHE A 63 -1.15 9.49 2.88
N LEU A 64 -1.45 10.79 2.92
CA LEU A 64 -2.32 11.37 3.95
C LEU A 64 -3.77 11.48 3.50
N ARG A 65 -4.04 11.41 2.19
CA ARG A 65 -5.36 11.47 1.60
C ARG A 65 -5.58 10.35 0.59
N ARG A 66 -6.85 9.91 0.43
CA ARG A 66 -7.24 9.01 -0.66
C ARG A 66 -7.10 9.72 -2.00
N ASP A 67 -6.97 8.95 -3.06
CA ASP A 67 -6.91 9.43 -4.44
C ASP A 67 -5.69 10.34 -4.75
N VAL A 68 -4.74 10.49 -3.81
CA VAL A 68 -3.44 11.09 -4.08
C VAL A 68 -2.63 10.20 -4.99
N MET A 69 -2.53 8.91 -4.68
CA MET A 69 -1.79 7.96 -5.50
C MET A 69 -2.51 6.61 -5.57
N TRP A 70 -2.81 6.18 -6.79
CA TRP A 70 -3.19 4.80 -7.07
C TRP A 70 -1.99 4.01 -7.57
N SER A 71 -1.95 2.71 -7.29
CA SER A 71 -0.88 1.84 -7.77
C SER A 71 -1.43 0.59 -8.44
N SER A 72 -0.88 0.25 -9.61
CA SER A 72 -1.23 -0.95 -10.37
C SER A 72 -0.07 -1.92 -10.50
N ASP A 73 -0.39 -3.22 -10.58
CA ASP A 73 0.58 -4.29 -10.76
C ASP A 73 -0.05 -5.55 -11.33
N PHE A 74 0.82 -6.38 -11.94
CA PHE A 74 0.48 -7.73 -12.29
C PHE A 74 0.98 -8.72 -11.25
N VAL A 75 0.09 -9.57 -10.75
CA VAL A 75 0.39 -10.65 -9.80
C VAL A 75 0.17 -11.99 -10.48
N ARG A 76 1.16 -12.87 -10.45
CA ARG A 76 1.00 -14.24 -10.95
C ARG A 76 0.16 -15.03 -9.97
N VAL A 77 -1.01 -15.50 -10.40
CA VAL A 77 -1.93 -16.25 -9.53
C VAL A 77 -1.98 -17.75 -9.81
N GLY A 78 -1.27 -18.22 -10.83
CA GLY A 78 -1.26 -19.62 -11.26
C GLY A 78 -2.22 -19.89 -12.43
N TRP A 79 -2.32 -21.16 -12.83
CA TRP A 79 -3.21 -21.64 -13.91
C TRP A 79 -3.06 -20.88 -15.24
N GLY A 80 -1.90 -20.24 -15.45
CA GLY A 80 -1.63 -19.41 -16.64
C GLY A 80 -2.35 -18.08 -16.64
N TRP A 81 -2.78 -17.58 -15.46
CA TRP A 81 -3.42 -16.29 -15.27
C TRP A 81 -2.51 -15.32 -14.52
N LEU A 82 -2.66 -14.06 -14.87
CA LEU A 82 -2.16 -12.89 -14.14
C LEU A 82 -3.35 -12.14 -13.58
N LEU A 83 -3.21 -11.60 -12.39
CA LEU A 83 -4.14 -10.68 -11.79
C LEU A 83 -3.59 -9.25 -11.94
N LEU A 84 -4.25 -8.42 -12.73
CA LEU A 84 -4.03 -6.99 -12.76
C LEU A 84 -4.84 -6.37 -11.62
N VAL A 85 -4.18 -5.66 -10.72
CA VAL A 85 -4.82 -5.08 -9.54
C VAL A 85 -4.43 -3.62 -9.37
N THR A 86 -5.40 -2.77 -9.03
CA THR A 86 -5.19 -1.36 -8.70
C THR A 86 -5.70 -1.06 -7.30
N MET A 87 -4.90 -0.35 -6.51
CA MET A 87 -5.27 0.05 -5.16
C MET A 87 -4.91 1.51 -4.85
N ASP A 88 -5.62 2.08 -3.89
CA ASP A 88 -5.29 3.38 -3.29
C ASP A 88 -4.17 3.23 -2.25
N GLU A 89 -3.12 4.04 -2.36
CA GLU A 89 -1.93 3.94 -1.49
C GLU A 89 -2.18 4.48 -0.07
N HIS A 90 -3.16 5.34 0.15
CA HIS A 90 -3.52 5.82 1.48
C HIS A 90 -4.22 4.73 2.30
N SER A 91 -5.34 4.24 1.82
CA SER A 91 -6.21 3.29 2.52
C SER A 91 -5.83 1.81 2.29
N GLY A 92 -5.15 1.53 1.17
CA GLY A 92 -4.94 0.18 0.67
C GLY A 92 -6.23 -0.49 0.19
N TYR A 93 -7.25 0.30 -0.12
CA TYR A 93 -8.48 -0.18 -0.73
C TYR A 93 -8.20 -0.65 -2.15
N ILE A 94 -8.59 -1.88 -2.48
CA ILE A 94 -8.52 -2.39 -3.84
C ILE A 94 -9.63 -1.75 -4.64
N LEU A 95 -9.25 -0.91 -5.58
CA LEU A 95 -10.15 -0.19 -6.47
C LEU A 95 -10.71 -1.09 -7.57
N GLY A 96 -9.91 -2.01 -8.07
CA GLY A 96 -10.31 -2.96 -9.09
C GLY A 96 -9.29 -4.05 -9.32
N TRP A 97 -9.72 -5.12 -9.96
CA TRP A 97 -8.89 -6.21 -10.40
C TRP A 97 -9.47 -6.90 -11.65
N ASP A 98 -8.59 -7.48 -12.48
CA ASP A 98 -8.95 -8.26 -13.65
C ASP A 98 -8.03 -9.46 -13.84
N LEU A 99 -8.58 -10.61 -14.24
CA LEU A 99 -7.80 -11.76 -14.66
C LEU A 99 -7.46 -11.67 -16.15
N VAL A 100 -6.17 -11.64 -16.45
CA VAL A 100 -5.65 -11.54 -17.82
C VAL A 100 -4.68 -12.68 -18.13
N ARG A 101 -4.50 -13.01 -19.40
CA ARG A 101 -3.56 -14.06 -19.83
C ARG A 101 -2.14 -13.57 -20.00
N SER A 102 -1.98 -12.28 -20.25
CA SER A 102 -0.67 -11.66 -20.50
C SER A 102 -0.70 -10.17 -20.19
N GLU A 103 0.47 -9.58 -19.99
CA GLU A 103 0.66 -8.16 -19.75
C GLU A 103 0.50 -7.40 -21.09
N GLN A 104 -0.75 -7.06 -21.44
CA GLN A 104 -1.08 -6.33 -22.67
C GLN A 104 -1.48 -4.90 -22.34
N ALA A 105 -1.04 -3.95 -23.17
CA ALA A 105 -1.35 -2.53 -23.01
C ALA A 105 -2.86 -2.25 -22.97
N MET A 106 -3.63 -2.86 -23.88
CA MET A 106 -5.09 -2.67 -23.92
C MET A 106 -5.78 -3.19 -22.66
N ALA A 107 -5.32 -4.32 -22.08
CA ALA A 107 -5.88 -4.81 -20.83
C ALA A 107 -5.65 -3.84 -19.65
N VAL A 108 -4.51 -3.13 -19.64
CA VAL A 108 -4.24 -2.08 -18.64
C VAL A 108 -5.14 -0.87 -18.86
N VAL A 109 -5.35 -0.45 -20.09
CA VAL A 109 -6.23 0.68 -20.44
C VAL A 109 -7.67 0.37 -20.05
N GLU A 110 -8.23 -0.77 -20.51
CA GLU A 110 -9.60 -1.20 -20.19
C GLU A 110 -9.84 -1.32 -18.69
N HIS A 111 -8.86 -1.87 -17.94
CA HIS A 111 -8.88 -1.94 -16.49
C HIS A 111 -8.93 -0.54 -15.86
N ALA A 112 -8.04 0.36 -16.29
CA ALA A 112 -7.96 1.72 -15.77
C ALA A 112 -9.25 2.51 -16.05
N GLU A 113 -9.76 2.47 -17.28
CA GLU A 113 -11.02 3.12 -17.69
C GLU A 113 -12.21 2.60 -16.87
N SER A 114 -12.29 1.27 -16.67
CA SER A 114 -13.34 0.66 -15.84
C SER A 114 -13.31 1.18 -14.41
N ILE A 115 -12.11 1.32 -13.81
CA ILE A 115 -11.97 1.86 -12.46
C ILE A 115 -12.34 3.34 -12.42
N LEU A 116 -11.81 4.15 -13.34
CA LEU A 116 -12.10 5.58 -13.44
C LEU A 116 -13.61 5.83 -13.57
N ALA A 117 -14.28 5.09 -14.47
CA ALA A 117 -15.72 5.19 -14.69
C ALA A 117 -16.51 4.80 -13.43
N ARG A 118 -16.15 3.67 -12.77
CA ARG A 118 -16.84 3.19 -11.58
C ARG A 118 -16.66 4.10 -10.38
N MET A 119 -15.45 4.64 -10.19
CA MET A 119 -15.14 5.52 -9.07
C MET A 119 -15.64 6.95 -9.29
N GLY A 120 -15.89 7.37 -10.52
CA GLY A 120 -16.29 8.73 -10.89
C GLY A 120 -15.23 9.77 -10.53
N ARG A 121 -13.97 9.33 -10.37
CA ARG A 121 -12.83 10.18 -9.98
C ARG A 121 -11.53 9.55 -10.42
N ALA A 122 -10.47 10.35 -10.47
CA ALA A 122 -9.13 9.92 -10.84
C ALA A 122 -8.10 10.37 -9.78
N PRO A 123 -6.98 9.63 -9.58
CA PRO A 123 -5.92 10.04 -8.67
C PRO A 123 -5.14 11.24 -9.22
N LEU A 124 -4.35 11.89 -8.37
CA LEU A 124 -3.35 12.86 -8.84
C LEU A 124 -2.18 12.15 -9.52
N VAL A 125 -1.78 11.00 -8.99
CA VAL A 125 -0.61 10.25 -9.42
C VAL A 125 -0.96 8.78 -9.62
N TRP A 126 -0.49 8.18 -10.72
CA TRP A 126 -0.62 6.73 -10.94
C TRP A 126 0.74 6.06 -10.93
N LYS A 127 0.93 5.14 -10.01
CA LYS A 127 2.17 4.39 -9.78
C LYS A 127 2.09 3.02 -10.45
N TYR A 128 3.15 2.64 -11.17
CA TYR A 128 3.23 1.36 -11.88
C TYR A 128 4.69 0.93 -12.06
N ASP A 129 4.91 -0.32 -12.45
CA ASP A 129 6.24 -0.82 -12.76
C ASP A 129 6.65 -0.54 -14.23
N HIS A 130 7.87 -0.97 -14.62
CA HIS A 130 8.37 -0.80 -15.97
C HIS A 130 7.88 -1.86 -16.97
N GLY A 131 6.81 -2.59 -16.69
CA GLY A 131 6.19 -3.50 -17.65
C GLY A 131 5.81 -2.78 -18.94
N SER A 132 5.99 -3.43 -20.08
CA SER A 132 5.72 -2.83 -21.39
C SER A 132 4.26 -2.37 -21.55
N ALA A 133 3.34 -3.02 -20.84
CA ALA A 133 1.94 -2.66 -20.84
C ALA A 133 1.70 -1.27 -20.21
N PHE A 134 2.36 -0.96 -19.11
CA PHE A 134 2.25 0.31 -18.39
C PHE A 134 3.05 1.44 -19.07
N THR A 135 4.12 1.11 -19.78
CA THR A 135 4.94 2.11 -20.49
C THR A 135 4.49 2.32 -21.94
N SER A 136 3.37 1.74 -22.35
CA SER A 136 2.82 1.87 -23.69
C SER A 136 2.23 3.26 -23.93
N ASP A 137 2.32 3.74 -25.17
CA ASP A 137 1.78 5.06 -25.56
C ASP A 137 0.28 5.18 -25.28
N VAL A 138 -0.48 4.08 -25.43
CA VAL A 138 -1.94 4.10 -25.17
C VAL A 138 -2.26 4.30 -23.69
N PHE A 139 -1.52 3.68 -22.78
CA PHE A 139 -1.74 3.89 -21.34
C PHE A 139 -1.22 5.27 -20.90
N GLN A 140 -0.07 5.71 -21.42
CA GLN A 140 0.46 7.05 -21.14
C GLN A 140 -0.48 8.13 -21.68
N GLY A 141 -1.09 7.94 -22.86
CA GLY A 141 -2.11 8.83 -23.41
C GLY A 141 -3.35 8.91 -22.51
N LEU A 142 -3.85 7.78 -21.99
CA LEU A 142 -4.95 7.79 -21.01
C LEU A 142 -4.62 8.60 -19.76
N LEU A 143 -3.40 8.48 -19.23
CA LEU A 143 -2.98 9.25 -18.05
C LEU A 143 -2.95 10.75 -18.35
N ASP A 144 -2.44 11.15 -19.50
CA ASP A 144 -2.39 12.54 -19.96
C ASP A 144 -3.80 13.12 -20.16
N ASP A 145 -4.67 12.42 -20.89
CA ASP A 145 -6.07 12.81 -21.10
C ASP A 145 -6.84 13.02 -19.78
N CYS A 146 -6.54 12.18 -18.78
CA CYS A 146 -7.13 12.29 -17.45
C CYS A 146 -6.38 13.25 -16.50
N LYS A 147 -5.32 13.93 -16.96
CA LYS A 147 -4.44 14.78 -16.15
C LYS A 147 -3.89 14.05 -14.91
N ILE A 148 -3.48 12.81 -15.07
CA ILE A 148 -2.90 11.97 -14.04
C ILE A 148 -1.38 11.95 -14.20
N VAL A 149 -0.64 12.32 -13.16
CA VAL A 149 0.82 12.30 -13.20
C VAL A 149 1.33 10.85 -13.17
N PRO A 150 2.09 10.40 -14.19
CA PRO A 150 2.66 9.06 -14.20
C PRO A 150 3.79 8.92 -13.16
N TYR A 151 3.86 7.76 -12.48
CA TYR A 151 4.92 7.48 -11.50
C TYR A 151 5.49 6.07 -11.70
N PRO A 152 6.39 5.87 -12.66
CA PRO A 152 7.08 4.59 -12.85
C PRO A 152 8.01 4.31 -11.68
N ILE A 153 7.95 3.10 -11.10
CA ILE A 153 8.81 2.69 -9.99
C ILE A 153 10.24 2.50 -10.50
N ALA A 154 11.24 2.87 -9.67
CA ALA A 154 12.62 2.65 -10.05
C ALA A 154 12.92 1.14 -10.23
N PRO A 155 13.62 0.75 -11.32
CA PRO A 155 14.05 -0.63 -11.51
C PRO A 155 14.84 -1.14 -10.30
N HIS A 156 14.68 -2.41 -9.94
CA HIS A 156 15.40 -3.07 -8.84
C HIS A 156 15.29 -2.38 -7.48
N SER A 157 14.15 -1.74 -7.18
CA SER A 157 13.90 -1.06 -5.90
C SER A 157 12.82 -1.78 -5.07
N PRO A 158 13.07 -3.01 -4.56
CA PRO A 158 12.07 -3.78 -3.83
C PRO A 158 11.60 -3.08 -2.54
N TRP A 159 12.44 -2.25 -1.92
CA TRP A 159 12.06 -1.50 -0.71
C TRP A 159 10.96 -0.45 -0.94
N VAL A 160 10.78 0.05 -2.17
CA VAL A 160 9.69 0.98 -2.53
C VAL A 160 8.35 0.22 -2.64
N ASN A 161 8.39 -1.10 -2.80
CA ASN A 161 7.24 -1.99 -3.01
C ASN A 161 6.87 -2.86 -1.80
N GLY A 162 7.48 -2.66 -0.64
CA GLY A 162 7.28 -3.55 0.52
C GLY A 162 5.82 -3.68 0.97
N ARG A 163 4.96 -2.69 0.69
CA ARG A 163 3.51 -2.78 0.87
C ARG A 163 2.90 -3.73 -0.16
N LYS A 164 3.26 -3.55 -1.42
CA LYS A 164 2.78 -4.31 -2.56
C LYS A 164 3.21 -5.79 -2.51
N GLU A 165 4.47 -6.07 -2.14
CA GLU A 165 4.93 -7.44 -1.92
C GLU A 165 4.11 -8.16 -0.85
N ARG A 166 3.71 -7.45 0.18
CA ARG A 166 2.86 -7.96 1.26
C ARG A 166 1.43 -8.23 0.78
N ASP A 167 0.90 -7.34 -0.06
CA ASP A 167 -0.42 -7.47 -0.66
C ASP A 167 -0.45 -8.61 -1.69
N ASN A 168 0.58 -8.76 -2.51
CA ASN A 168 0.76 -9.89 -3.41
C ASN A 168 0.86 -11.23 -2.65
N GLN A 169 1.59 -11.25 -1.53
CA GLN A 169 1.65 -12.42 -0.66
C GLN A 169 0.28 -12.77 -0.06
N GLU A 170 -0.55 -11.79 0.22
CA GLU A 170 -1.91 -12.00 0.72
C GLU A 170 -2.78 -12.68 -0.33
N VAL A 171 -2.73 -12.24 -1.59
CA VAL A 171 -3.40 -12.90 -2.72
C VAL A 171 -2.93 -14.36 -2.87
N HIS A 172 -1.62 -14.58 -2.88
CA HIS A 172 -1.07 -15.94 -2.95
C HIS A 172 -1.57 -16.81 -1.81
N ASN A 173 -1.50 -16.33 -0.57
CA ASN A 173 -1.96 -17.09 0.59
C ASN A 173 -3.46 -17.43 0.49
N TRP A 174 -4.27 -16.55 -0.09
CA TRP A 174 -5.69 -16.79 -0.29
C TRP A 174 -5.95 -17.92 -1.28
N LEU A 175 -5.10 -18.05 -2.31
CA LEU A 175 -5.24 -19.05 -3.37
C LEU A 175 -4.54 -20.39 -3.08
N ILE A 176 -3.70 -20.50 -2.03
CA ILE A 176 -3.01 -21.75 -1.64
C ILE A 176 -3.95 -22.97 -1.60
N PRO A 177 -5.18 -22.89 -1.04
CA PRO A 177 -6.05 -24.07 -1.01
C PRO A 177 -6.47 -24.63 -2.37
N LEU A 178 -6.29 -23.86 -3.43
CA LEU A 178 -6.58 -24.25 -4.81
C LEU A 178 -5.37 -24.84 -5.54
N GLU A 179 -4.17 -24.74 -4.96
CA GLU A 179 -2.95 -25.23 -5.58
C GLU A 179 -3.04 -26.76 -5.86
N GLY A 180 -2.68 -27.14 -7.08
CA GLY A 180 -2.75 -28.54 -7.52
C GLY A 180 -4.15 -29.01 -7.96
N LEU A 181 -5.17 -28.17 -7.90
CA LEU A 181 -6.50 -28.46 -8.42
C LEU A 181 -6.65 -27.92 -9.85
N GLU A 182 -7.54 -28.56 -10.63
CA GLU A 182 -8.04 -27.95 -11.86
C GLU A 182 -9.09 -26.92 -11.51
N VAL A 183 -8.81 -25.65 -11.82
CA VAL A 183 -9.66 -24.52 -11.46
C VAL A 183 -10.11 -23.81 -12.73
N SER A 184 -11.43 -23.68 -12.94
CA SER A 184 -11.96 -22.90 -14.05
C SER A 184 -11.73 -21.40 -13.81
N ARG A 185 -11.83 -20.59 -14.88
CA ARG A 185 -11.75 -19.12 -14.77
C ARG A 185 -12.80 -18.60 -13.81
N GLU A 186 -14.06 -19.05 -13.94
CA GLU A 186 -15.19 -18.59 -13.13
C GLU A 186 -15.03 -18.96 -11.65
N GLN A 187 -14.36 -20.08 -11.37
CA GLN A 187 -14.02 -20.43 -9.98
C GLN A 187 -12.92 -19.50 -9.44
N LEU A 188 -11.88 -19.23 -10.23
CA LEU A 188 -10.80 -18.35 -9.85
C LEU A 188 -11.30 -16.91 -9.65
N ASP A 189 -12.18 -16.41 -10.55
CA ASP A 189 -12.84 -15.12 -10.43
C ASP A 189 -13.58 -15.01 -9.09
N ARG A 190 -14.43 -15.99 -8.74
CA ARG A 190 -15.17 -15.99 -7.46
C ARG A 190 -14.26 -15.99 -6.24
N GLU A 191 -13.20 -16.79 -6.27
CA GLU A 191 -12.26 -16.87 -5.16
C GLU A 191 -11.48 -15.55 -4.95
N ILE A 192 -11.10 -14.90 -6.04
CA ILE A 192 -10.44 -13.60 -5.98
C ILE A 192 -11.42 -12.52 -5.50
N ASP A 193 -12.66 -12.51 -6.01
CA ASP A 193 -13.71 -11.60 -5.55
C ASP A 193 -13.91 -11.71 -4.04
N GLU A 194 -14.07 -12.93 -3.51
CA GLU A 194 -14.21 -13.14 -2.07
C GLU A 194 -13.00 -12.62 -1.30
N GLY A 195 -11.77 -12.93 -1.76
CA GLY A 195 -10.55 -12.45 -1.13
C GLY A 195 -10.45 -10.93 -1.10
N MET A 196 -10.82 -10.26 -2.20
CA MET A 196 -10.82 -8.79 -2.30
C MET A 196 -11.90 -8.14 -1.44
N LEU A 197 -13.09 -8.72 -1.38
CA LEU A 197 -14.16 -8.27 -0.48
C LEU A 197 -13.74 -8.38 0.98
N ILE A 198 -13.18 -9.52 1.39
CA ILE A 198 -12.68 -9.72 2.75
C ILE A 198 -11.60 -8.70 3.08
N ARG A 199 -10.66 -8.48 2.16
CA ARG A 199 -9.56 -7.53 2.33
C ARG A 199 -10.06 -6.10 2.49
N ASN A 200 -11.01 -5.68 1.68
CA ASN A 200 -11.54 -4.32 1.69
C ASN A 200 -12.49 -4.05 2.86
N PHE A 201 -13.43 -4.97 3.12
CA PHE A 201 -14.59 -4.71 3.99
C PHE A 201 -14.58 -5.48 5.31
N VAL A 202 -13.76 -6.52 5.45
CA VAL A 202 -13.79 -7.37 6.64
C VAL A 202 -12.51 -7.29 7.47
N LYS A 203 -11.35 -7.28 6.82
CA LYS A 203 -10.05 -7.33 7.49
C LYS A 203 -9.67 -6.02 8.15
N PRO A 204 -9.52 -5.96 9.50
CA PRO A 204 -8.91 -4.81 10.17
C PRO A 204 -7.40 -4.74 9.86
N ARG A 205 -6.89 -3.57 9.56
CA ARG A 205 -5.47 -3.37 9.21
C ARG A 205 -4.74 -2.58 10.29
N ALA A 206 -3.69 -3.17 10.86
CA ALA A 206 -2.90 -2.54 11.93
C ALA A 206 -2.32 -1.17 11.49
N CYS A 207 -1.86 -1.06 10.22
CA CYS A 207 -1.34 0.21 9.67
C CYS A 207 -2.42 1.31 9.53
N LEU A 208 -3.70 0.98 9.65
CA LEU A 208 -4.84 1.90 9.62
C LEU A 208 -5.49 2.06 11.00
N GLY A 209 -4.78 1.76 12.09
CA GLY A 209 -5.34 1.77 13.44
C GLY A 209 -6.44 0.72 13.63
N PHE A 210 -6.33 -0.42 12.96
CA PHE A 210 -7.30 -1.50 12.90
C PHE A 210 -8.64 -1.16 12.27
N ARG A 211 -8.71 -0.05 11.51
CA ARG A 211 -9.83 0.22 10.59
C ARG A 211 -9.71 -0.67 9.35
N LYS A 212 -10.82 -0.90 8.66
CA LYS A 212 -10.86 -1.59 7.36
C LYS A 212 -10.47 -0.63 6.24
N SER A 213 -9.95 -1.16 5.14
CA SER A 213 -9.57 -0.34 3.98
C SER A 213 -10.75 0.49 3.46
N ALA A 214 -11.94 -0.11 3.36
CA ALA A 214 -13.14 0.59 2.92
C ALA A 214 -13.56 1.73 3.88
N GLU A 215 -13.50 1.49 5.20
CA GLU A 215 -13.82 2.52 6.20
C GLU A 215 -12.92 3.75 6.08
N VAL A 216 -11.63 3.54 5.75
CA VAL A 216 -10.68 4.63 5.55
C VAL A 216 -10.89 5.29 4.19
N TYR A 217 -11.10 4.50 3.13
CA TYR A 217 -11.25 5.02 1.78
C TYR A 217 -12.52 5.88 1.63
N PHE A 218 -13.64 5.46 2.21
CA PHE A 218 -14.90 6.17 2.12
C PHE A 218 -15.11 7.22 3.22
N SER A 219 -14.13 7.43 4.12
CA SER A 219 -14.27 8.49 5.13
C SER A 219 -14.10 9.88 4.49
N GLU A 220 -14.89 10.83 4.94
CA GLU A 220 -14.85 12.23 4.47
C GLU A 220 -13.51 12.90 4.80
N ASP A 221 -12.94 12.62 5.97
CA ASP A 221 -11.65 13.16 6.42
C ASP A 221 -10.48 12.77 5.51
N ALA A 222 -10.60 11.68 4.77
CA ALA A 222 -9.56 11.20 3.86
C ALA A 222 -9.74 11.73 2.43
N ALA A 223 -10.84 12.41 2.13
CA ALA A 223 -11.16 12.84 0.77
C ALA A 223 -10.12 13.85 0.24
N LEU A 224 -9.68 13.62 -0.98
CA LEU A 224 -9.10 14.62 -1.85
C LEU A 224 -9.98 14.66 -3.10
N ASP A 225 -10.74 15.73 -3.25
CA ASP A 225 -11.49 15.95 -4.48
C ASP A 225 -10.52 16.55 -5.51
N ALA A 226 -9.88 15.65 -6.28
CA ALA A 226 -8.92 16.02 -7.31
C ALA A 226 -9.66 16.56 -8.56
N ASP A 227 -10.35 17.69 -8.40
CA ASP A 227 -10.95 18.45 -9.47
C ASP A 227 -9.89 19.18 -10.33
N ASP A 228 -10.31 19.95 -11.30
CA ASP A 228 -9.41 20.69 -12.20
C ASP A 228 -8.57 21.74 -11.45
N GLU A 229 -9.07 22.33 -10.37
CA GLU A 229 -8.34 23.31 -9.57
C GLU A 229 -7.20 22.62 -8.79
N VAL A 230 -7.51 21.53 -8.10
CA VAL A 230 -6.52 20.74 -7.36
C VAL A 230 -5.46 20.14 -8.31
N ARG A 231 -5.87 19.66 -9.49
CA ARG A 231 -4.93 19.16 -10.51
C ARG A 231 -4.02 20.27 -11.05
N GLY A 232 -4.58 21.45 -11.34
CA GLY A 232 -3.80 22.61 -11.79
C GLY A 232 -2.79 23.06 -10.74
N TRP A 233 -3.22 23.15 -9.50
CA TRP A 233 -2.35 23.46 -8.37
C TRP A 233 -1.24 22.43 -8.16
N PHE A 234 -1.56 21.12 -8.21
CA PHE A 234 -0.54 20.09 -8.08
C PHE A 234 0.44 20.06 -9.26
N ALA A 235 -0.04 20.30 -10.49
CA ALA A 235 0.79 20.44 -11.68
C ALA A 235 1.80 21.59 -11.54
N GLN A 236 1.37 22.74 -11.00
CA GLN A 236 2.27 23.86 -10.73
C GLN A 236 3.31 23.50 -9.67
N SER A 237 2.89 22.89 -8.55
CA SER A 237 3.81 22.45 -7.50
C SER A 237 4.84 21.43 -8.01
N LEU A 238 4.44 20.54 -8.92
CA LEU A 238 5.36 19.59 -9.57
C LEU A 238 6.32 20.28 -10.54
N CYS A 239 5.85 21.27 -11.30
CA CYS A 239 6.68 22.10 -12.17
C CYS A 239 7.77 22.82 -11.35
N ASP A 240 7.39 23.47 -10.25
CA ASP A 240 8.29 24.16 -9.33
C ASP A 240 9.32 23.19 -8.72
N ALA A 241 8.88 21.99 -8.29
CA ALA A 241 9.77 20.96 -7.79
C ALA A 241 10.74 20.44 -8.84
N LYS A 242 10.30 20.30 -10.10
CA LYS A 242 11.18 19.95 -11.22
C LYS A 242 12.20 21.04 -11.51
N TRP A 243 11.78 22.30 -11.48
CA TRP A 243 12.65 23.46 -11.65
C TRP A 243 13.75 23.49 -10.57
N GLU A 244 13.37 23.35 -9.30
CA GLU A 244 14.30 23.30 -8.17
C GLU A 244 15.34 22.16 -8.30
N LEU A 245 14.96 21.05 -8.89
CA LEU A 245 15.84 19.90 -9.12
C LEU A 245 16.64 20.00 -10.42
N GLY A 246 16.53 21.11 -11.17
CA GLY A 246 17.27 21.34 -12.41
C GLY A 246 16.80 20.47 -13.58
N ALA A 247 15.51 20.18 -13.67
CA ALA A 247 14.96 19.44 -14.81
C ALA A 247 15.08 20.27 -16.09
N PRO A 248 15.44 19.67 -17.24
CA PRO A 248 15.56 20.39 -18.50
C PRO A 248 14.22 20.91 -19.02
N ASN A 249 13.11 20.19 -18.74
CA ASN A 249 11.76 20.54 -19.16
C ASN A 249 10.81 20.44 -17.96
N PRO A 250 10.79 21.42 -17.06
CA PRO A 250 9.97 21.37 -15.85
C PRO A 250 8.46 21.35 -16.14
N ASP A 251 8.03 21.96 -17.26
CA ASP A 251 6.61 22.08 -17.65
C ASP A 251 6.00 20.76 -18.16
N GLU A 252 6.84 19.78 -18.56
CA GLU A 252 6.36 18.44 -18.95
C GLU A 252 5.90 17.65 -17.70
N VAL A 253 4.71 17.91 -17.21
CA VAL A 253 4.19 17.37 -15.96
C VAL A 253 3.66 15.95 -16.13
N TYR A 254 2.94 15.71 -17.23
CA TYR A 254 2.26 14.45 -17.52
C TYR A 254 3.07 13.50 -18.42
N GLU A 255 4.13 13.98 -19.03
CA GLU A 255 5.04 13.18 -19.85
C GLU A 255 6.34 12.84 -19.12
N ILE A 256 6.84 11.63 -19.31
CA ILE A 256 8.11 11.20 -18.75
C ILE A 256 8.99 10.61 -19.84
N LYS A 257 10.13 11.24 -20.06
CA LYS A 257 11.21 10.64 -20.85
C LYS A 257 12.02 9.69 -19.95
N LYS A 258 12.40 8.53 -20.46
CA LYS A 258 13.12 7.49 -19.73
C LYS A 258 14.41 8.01 -19.04
N SER A 259 15.10 8.97 -19.65
CA SER A 259 16.28 9.63 -19.07
C SER A 259 15.96 10.53 -17.86
N GLY A 260 14.72 11.02 -17.75
CA GLY A 260 14.26 11.94 -16.71
C GLY A 260 13.54 11.29 -15.52
N GLU A 261 13.24 9.99 -15.59
CA GLU A 261 12.38 9.30 -14.60
C GLU A 261 12.85 9.43 -13.14
N ARG A 262 14.16 9.35 -12.89
CA ARG A 262 14.69 9.47 -11.53
C ARG A 262 14.43 10.85 -10.94
N LEU A 263 14.59 11.88 -11.75
CA LEU A 263 14.37 13.26 -11.36
C LEU A 263 12.86 13.50 -11.19
N HIS A 264 12.04 13.02 -12.12
CA HIS A 264 10.60 13.09 -12.05
C HIS A 264 10.06 12.46 -10.77
N ARG A 265 10.47 11.23 -10.41
CA ARG A 265 10.09 10.60 -9.14
C ARG A 265 10.46 11.43 -7.91
N LYS A 266 11.63 12.09 -7.93
CA LYS A 266 12.03 12.99 -6.84
C LYS A 266 11.12 14.21 -6.78
N ALA A 267 10.84 14.83 -7.93
CA ALA A 267 9.98 16.00 -8.04
C ALA A 267 8.56 15.70 -7.56
N VAL A 268 7.97 14.58 -7.98
CA VAL A 268 6.63 14.16 -7.52
C VAL A 268 6.60 14.01 -5.99
N ARG A 269 7.58 13.34 -5.39
CA ARG A 269 7.63 13.22 -3.92
C ARG A 269 7.80 14.57 -3.25
N LEU A 270 8.66 15.43 -3.77
CA LEU A 270 8.87 16.77 -3.22
C LEU A 270 7.60 17.61 -3.31
N ALA A 271 6.90 17.59 -4.44
CA ALA A 271 5.63 18.27 -4.61
C ALA A 271 4.59 17.74 -3.60
N LEU A 272 4.40 16.43 -3.52
CA LEU A 272 3.47 15.82 -2.56
C LEU A 272 3.80 16.14 -1.10
N GLN A 273 5.09 16.24 -0.74
CA GLN A 273 5.52 16.64 0.61
C GLN A 273 5.22 18.11 0.89
N LYS A 274 5.52 19.02 -0.05
CA LYS A 274 5.23 20.45 0.08
C LYS A 274 3.75 20.72 0.30
N GLU A 275 2.91 19.93 -0.38
CA GLU A 275 1.46 20.05 -0.30
C GLU A 275 0.84 19.27 0.87
N GLY A 276 1.65 18.68 1.74
CA GLY A 276 1.15 17.94 2.91
C GLY A 276 0.33 16.69 2.55
N LEU A 277 0.57 16.10 1.38
CA LEU A 277 -0.12 14.91 0.89
C LEU A 277 0.66 13.60 1.13
N TYR A 278 1.95 13.72 1.45
CA TYR A 278 2.87 12.60 1.60
C TYR A 278 3.91 12.85 2.69
N GLU A 279 4.16 11.85 3.50
CA GLU A 279 5.21 11.83 4.51
C GLU A 279 6.19 10.70 4.24
N GLU A 280 7.48 10.97 4.41
CA GLU A 280 8.57 9.99 4.38
C GLU A 280 9.48 10.20 5.57
N TRP A 281 9.83 9.12 6.29
CA TRP A 281 10.74 9.20 7.44
C TRP A 281 11.67 8.00 7.50
N ASP A 282 12.85 8.20 8.10
CA ASP A 282 13.79 7.13 8.39
C ASP A 282 13.47 6.51 9.76
N VAL A 283 13.30 5.20 9.80
CA VAL A 283 12.95 4.46 11.03
C VAL A 283 14.09 4.55 12.05
N ALA A 284 15.35 4.55 11.60
CA ALA A 284 16.51 4.64 12.49
C ALA A 284 16.61 6.01 13.19
N ALA A 285 16.14 7.07 12.53
CA ALA A 285 16.11 8.41 13.12
C ALA A 285 15.01 8.56 14.19
N GLN A 286 13.91 7.81 14.09
CA GLN A 286 12.84 7.83 15.09
C GLN A 286 13.15 6.95 16.32
N GLU A 287 13.74 5.78 16.11
CA GLU A 287 14.15 4.91 17.22
C GLU A 287 15.22 5.58 18.10
N GLY A 288 16.04 6.49 17.55
CA GLY A 288 16.97 7.32 18.31
C GLY A 288 16.34 8.49 19.08
N LEU A 289 15.06 8.82 18.82
CA LEU A 289 14.32 9.87 19.55
C LEU A 289 13.43 9.30 20.67
N GLU A 290 13.09 8.01 20.62
CA GLU A 290 12.34 7.33 21.69
C GLU A 290 13.25 6.92 22.88
N ASP A 291 14.58 6.91 22.71
CA ASP A 291 15.58 6.79 23.79
C ASP A 291 15.93 8.16 24.43
N GLY A 292 15.04 9.14 24.36
CA GLY A 292 15.13 10.36 25.16
C GLY A 292 15.06 10.03 26.66
N PRO A 293 15.68 10.86 27.54
CA PRO A 293 15.87 10.52 28.94
C PRO A 293 14.56 10.08 29.59
N SER A 294 14.60 8.93 30.26
CA SER A 294 13.44 8.38 30.98
C SER A 294 12.89 9.42 31.96
N GLU A 295 11.57 9.41 32.18
CA GLU A 295 10.92 10.33 33.15
C GLU A 295 11.64 10.39 34.51
N ALA A 296 12.41 9.37 34.88
CA ALA A 296 13.27 9.32 36.08
C ALA A 296 14.47 10.27 35.99
N GLU A 297 15.01 10.59 34.81
CA GLU A 297 16.12 11.54 34.65
C GLU A 297 15.67 13.00 34.63
N VAL A 298 14.43 13.26 34.23
CA VAL A 298 13.85 14.60 34.23
C VAL A 298 13.55 15.04 35.67
N VAL A 299 13.10 14.12 36.54
CA VAL A 299 12.84 14.41 37.96
C VAL A 299 14.12 14.74 38.72
N ASN A 300 15.26 14.15 38.38
CA ASN A 300 16.53 14.43 39.02
C ASN A 300 17.17 15.76 38.62
N ARG A 301 16.88 16.30 37.46
CA ARG A 301 17.39 17.63 37.06
C ARG A 301 16.64 18.79 37.69
N THR A 302 15.34 18.65 37.92
CA THR A 302 14.54 19.65 38.65
C THR A 302 14.83 19.68 40.15
N SER A 303 15.37 18.59 40.73
CA SER A 303 15.76 18.55 42.18
C SER A 303 17.17 19.13 42.44
N ALA A 304 18.00 19.26 41.41
CA ALA A 304 19.38 19.79 41.57
C ALA A 304 19.47 21.32 41.41
N GLU A 305 18.45 21.98 40.85
CA GLU A 305 18.41 23.44 40.68
C GLU A 305 17.75 24.20 41.83
N ASN A 306 17.21 23.50 42.86
CA ASN A 306 16.58 24.12 44.05
C ASN A 306 17.41 24.07 45.33
N VAL A 307 18.72 23.81 45.23
CA VAL A 307 19.64 23.90 46.38
C VAL A 307 20.80 24.81 46.02
N SER A 308 20.54 26.10 45.91
CA SER A 308 21.51 27.19 46.02
C SER A 308 20.77 28.52 46.08
N ILE A 309 20.25 28.87 47.25
CA ILE A 309 20.18 30.25 47.78
C ILE A 309 20.36 30.14 49.32
#